data_a4a06dbf14aa618b8a45361b3b33b660
#
_entry.id   a4a06dbf14aa618b8a45361b3b33b660
#
_cell.length_a   1.000
_cell.length_b   1.000
_cell.length_c   1.000
_cell.angle_alpha   90.00
_cell.angle_beta   90.00
_cell.angle_gamma   90.00
#
_symmetry.space_group_name_H-M   'P 1'
#
loop_
_entity.id
_entity.type
_entity.pdbx_description
1 polymer ?
#
loop_
_entity_poly.entity_id
_entity_poly.type
_entity_poly.pdbx_seq_one_letter_code
_entity_poly.pdbx_strand_id
1 'polypeptide(L)'
;MSKKGQVTVFMVLGFISLLVFGIIVGIRSYSQEQSVGSSQEQILEASQFAVPVKSYVESCLEKTGEEAIVFIGEHGGYYKLPKLSEPQLELPYYFYDNISYLLTKEELEKQLSNYIDNELFFCLGNFGIFKRQGYNIKQGDVSTITKVTENKVKFEVNLPVEVAGGTTLSSLDSFSTSISSRLGTIYDMVQKLMNEQVQNPGSICVGCITIWGIKRDLRTEMYYL
;
A
#
# COMPACT_ATOMS: atom_id res chain seq x y z
N MET A 1 -44.08 67.22 21.52
CA MET A 1 -43.48 65.91 21.90
C MET A 1 -41.97 66.15 22.20
N SER A 2 -41.59 65.94 23.42
CA SER A 2 -40.24 66.31 23.95
C SER A 2 -39.13 65.42 23.35
N LYS A 3 -38.18 66.04 22.66
CA LYS A 3 -36.99 65.36 22.10
C LYS A 3 -36.12 64.64 23.13
N LYS A 4 -36.32 64.88 24.44
CA LYS A 4 -35.55 64.25 25.56
C LYS A 4 -35.98 62.81 25.86
N GLY A 5 -37.22 62.39 25.57
CA GLY A 5 -37.67 61.01 25.81
C GLY A 5 -37.22 60.05 24.75
N GLN A 6 -36.86 60.49 23.57
CA GLN A 6 -36.49 59.63 22.45
C GLN A 6 -35.06 59.06 22.61
N VAL A 7 -34.16 59.89 23.15
CA VAL A 7 -32.75 59.45 23.39
C VAL A 7 -32.67 58.38 24.46
N THR A 8 -33.47 58.46 25.52
CA THR A 8 -33.50 57.47 26.61
C THR A 8 -34.03 56.14 26.14
N VAL A 9 -35.00 56.07 25.24
CA VAL A 9 -35.55 54.87 24.68
C VAL A 9 -34.50 54.16 23.80
N PHE A 10 -33.75 54.88 22.99
CA PHE A 10 -32.67 54.33 22.19
C PHE A 10 -31.49 53.78 23.04
N MET A 11 -31.14 54.48 24.13
CA MET A 11 -30.12 53.96 25.06
C MET A 11 -30.56 52.69 25.73
N VAL A 12 -31.79 52.56 26.20
CA VAL A 12 -32.31 51.35 26.83
C VAL A 12 -32.36 50.20 25.87
N LEU A 13 -32.85 50.44 24.62
CA LEU A 13 -32.83 49.39 23.57
C LEU A 13 -31.42 48.93 23.21
N GLY A 14 -30.43 49.84 23.15
CA GLY A 14 -29.05 49.52 22.92
C GLY A 14 -28.45 48.59 24.02
N PHE A 15 -28.73 48.90 25.29
CA PHE A 15 -28.29 48.09 26.40
C PHE A 15 -28.92 46.69 26.42
N ILE A 16 -30.22 46.60 26.12
CA ILE A 16 -30.92 45.30 26.02
C ILE A 16 -30.34 44.45 24.88
N SER A 17 -30.07 45.08 23.74
CA SER A 17 -29.47 44.38 22.57
C SER A 17 -28.09 43.84 22.90
N LEU A 18 -27.23 44.56 23.60
CA LEU A 18 -25.91 44.13 24.03
C LEU A 18 -25.97 42.97 25.04
N LEU A 19 -26.93 43.01 25.99
CA LEU A 19 -27.12 41.90 26.94
C LEU A 19 -27.57 40.62 26.25
N VAL A 20 -28.55 40.73 25.33
CA VAL A 20 -29.03 39.56 24.56
C VAL A 20 -27.92 38.99 23.69
N PHE A 21 -27.13 39.82 23.01
CA PHE A 21 -25.99 39.38 22.22
C PHE A 21 -24.93 38.70 23.06
N GLY A 22 -24.60 39.26 24.24
CA GLY A 22 -23.66 38.66 25.19
C GLY A 22 -24.10 37.26 25.68
N ILE A 23 -25.40 37.09 25.97
CA ILE A 23 -25.97 35.79 26.36
C ILE A 23 -25.89 34.78 25.21
N ILE A 24 -26.23 35.19 23.98
CA ILE A 24 -26.16 34.28 22.80
C ILE A 24 -24.73 33.84 22.53
N VAL A 25 -23.76 34.75 22.60
CA VAL A 25 -22.33 34.42 22.43
C VAL A 25 -21.85 33.53 23.56
N GLY A 26 -22.23 33.84 24.82
CA GLY A 26 -21.88 33.02 25.97
C GLY A 26 -22.42 31.58 25.91
N ILE A 27 -23.66 31.39 25.46
CA ILE A 27 -24.26 30.04 25.29
C ILE A 27 -23.56 29.31 24.15
N ARG A 28 -23.22 29.97 23.04
CA ARG A 28 -22.47 29.31 21.95
C ARG A 28 -21.05 28.89 22.36
N SER A 29 -20.33 29.72 23.08
CA SER A 29 -19.01 29.40 23.59
C SER A 29 -19.05 28.21 24.58
N TYR A 30 -20.03 28.20 25.48
CA TYR A 30 -20.18 27.14 26.47
C TYR A 30 -20.57 25.78 25.86
N SER A 31 -21.40 25.78 24.80
CA SER A 31 -21.78 24.55 24.09
C SER A 31 -20.65 23.99 23.23
N GLN A 32 -19.68 24.79 22.82
CA GLN A 32 -18.57 24.37 21.97
C GLN A 32 -17.42 23.76 22.76
N GLU A 33 -17.19 24.18 23.99
CA GLU A 33 -16.13 23.59 24.83
C GLU A 33 -16.47 22.18 25.35
N GLN A 34 -17.74 21.83 25.51
CA GLN A 34 -18.12 20.53 26.08
C GLN A 34 -18.18 19.38 25.09
N SER A 35 -18.23 19.66 23.76
CA SER A 35 -18.25 18.63 22.72
C SER A 35 -16.89 18.37 22.06
N VAL A 36 -15.95 19.30 22.17
CA VAL A 36 -14.63 19.21 21.51
C VAL A 36 -13.61 18.48 22.38
N GLY A 37 -13.66 18.63 23.70
CA GLY A 37 -12.67 18.03 24.62
C GLY A 37 -12.67 16.51 24.62
N SER A 38 -13.83 15.86 24.70
CA SER A 38 -13.93 14.41 24.80
C SER A 38 -13.62 13.69 23.46
N SER A 39 -13.98 14.31 22.34
CA SER A 39 -13.70 13.72 21.02
C SER A 39 -12.23 13.89 20.63
N GLN A 40 -11.57 14.97 21.00
CA GLN A 40 -10.16 15.20 20.70
C GLN A 40 -9.23 14.31 21.55
N GLU A 41 -9.59 14.07 22.80
CA GLU A 41 -8.81 13.20 23.69
C GLU A 41 -8.90 11.73 23.26
N GLN A 42 -10.08 11.25 22.86
CA GLN A 42 -10.28 9.90 22.31
C GLN A 42 -9.60 9.71 20.95
N ILE A 43 -9.62 10.72 20.06
CA ILE A 43 -8.91 10.67 18.78
C ILE A 43 -7.40 10.69 18.98
N LEU A 44 -6.91 11.45 19.94
CA LEU A 44 -5.48 11.51 20.25
C LEU A 44 -4.97 10.19 20.87
N GLU A 45 -5.70 9.60 21.80
CA GLU A 45 -5.39 8.28 22.36
C GLU A 45 -5.47 7.18 21.29
N ALA A 46 -6.53 7.15 20.46
CA ALA A 46 -6.65 6.19 19.37
C ALA A 46 -5.48 6.28 18.39
N SER A 47 -5.01 7.51 18.09
CA SER A 47 -3.88 7.72 17.18
C SER A 47 -2.54 7.27 17.80
N GLN A 48 -2.35 7.39 19.10
CA GLN A 48 -1.12 6.96 19.78
C GLN A 48 -0.88 5.45 19.66
N PHE A 49 -1.93 4.64 19.63
CA PHE A 49 -1.83 3.18 19.51
C PHE A 49 -1.81 2.72 18.03
N ALA A 50 -2.58 3.35 17.17
CA ALA A 50 -2.70 2.96 15.78
C ALA A 50 -1.47 3.32 14.93
N VAL A 51 -0.85 4.49 15.15
CA VAL A 51 0.28 4.97 14.34
C VAL A 51 1.50 4.04 14.40
N PRO A 52 1.98 3.59 15.55
CA PRO A 52 3.11 2.67 15.61
C PRO A 52 2.82 1.32 14.93
N VAL A 53 1.59 0.80 15.08
CA VAL A 53 1.19 -0.45 14.42
C VAL A 53 1.12 -0.27 12.92
N LYS A 54 0.55 0.83 12.43
CA LYS A 54 0.51 1.16 11.01
C LYS A 54 1.91 1.23 10.41
N SER A 55 2.81 2.00 11.01
CA SER A 55 4.20 2.12 10.53
C SER A 55 4.93 0.78 10.53
N TYR A 56 4.66 -0.07 11.50
CA TYR A 56 5.24 -1.41 11.56
C TYR A 56 4.75 -2.29 10.40
N VAL A 57 3.44 -2.30 10.13
CA VAL A 57 2.87 -3.05 9.00
C VAL A 57 3.42 -2.54 7.68
N GLU A 58 3.49 -1.21 7.49
CA GLU A 58 4.03 -0.60 6.27
C GLU A 58 5.51 -0.93 6.07
N SER A 59 6.31 -0.94 7.13
CA SER A 59 7.73 -1.36 7.08
C SER A 59 7.88 -2.84 6.75
N CYS A 60 7.05 -3.71 7.33
CA CYS A 60 7.01 -5.13 6.95
C CYS A 60 6.59 -5.32 5.49
N LEU A 61 5.60 -4.56 5.03
CA LEU A 61 5.13 -4.62 3.65
C LEU A 61 6.22 -4.17 2.66
N GLU A 62 6.95 -3.11 2.97
CA GLU A 62 8.07 -2.65 2.15
C GLU A 62 9.13 -3.74 2.03
N LYS A 63 9.59 -4.29 3.16
CA LYS A 63 10.59 -5.37 3.18
C LYS A 63 10.12 -6.61 2.42
N THR A 64 8.91 -7.11 2.71
CA THR A 64 8.36 -8.29 2.02
C THR A 64 8.14 -8.02 0.53
N GLY A 65 7.81 -6.78 0.17
CA GLY A 65 7.68 -6.36 -1.23
C GLY A 65 9.01 -6.35 -1.99
N GLU A 66 10.10 -5.91 -1.35
CA GLU A 66 11.45 -5.99 -1.92
C GLU A 66 11.85 -7.47 -2.15
N GLU A 67 11.63 -8.32 -1.14
CA GLU A 67 11.88 -9.75 -1.22
C GLU A 67 11.02 -10.40 -2.33
N ALA A 68 9.75 -10.02 -2.48
CA ALA A 68 8.86 -10.50 -3.53
C ALA A 68 9.39 -10.19 -4.93
N ILE A 69 9.86 -8.96 -5.15
CA ILE A 69 10.40 -8.53 -6.46
C ILE A 69 11.62 -9.35 -6.84
N VAL A 70 12.53 -9.56 -5.89
CA VAL A 70 13.75 -10.36 -6.12
C VAL A 70 13.37 -11.81 -6.37
N PHE A 71 12.60 -12.42 -5.48
CA PHE A 71 12.19 -13.82 -5.59
C PHE A 71 11.48 -14.12 -6.93
N ILE A 72 10.47 -13.30 -7.28
CA ILE A 72 9.71 -13.47 -8.53
C ILE A 72 10.62 -13.26 -9.75
N GLY A 73 11.57 -12.32 -9.67
CA GLY A 73 12.56 -12.10 -10.73
C GLY A 73 13.46 -13.32 -10.95
N GLU A 74 13.98 -13.92 -9.87
CA GLU A 74 14.85 -15.09 -9.91
C GLU A 74 14.13 -16.37 -10.38
N HIS A 75 12.81 -16.47 -10.13
CA HIS A 75 11.97 -17.61 -10.53
C HIS A 75 11.18 -17.37 -11.81
N GLY A 76 11.67 -16.48 -12.68
CA GLY A 76 11.06 -16.25 -13.98
C GLY A 76 9.61 -15.75 -13.92
N GLY A 77 9.26 -14.91 -12.95
CA GLY A 77 7.94 -14.33 -12.81
C GLY A 77 6.94 -15.14 -11.97
N TYR A 78 7.34 -16.26 -11.40
CA TYR A 78 6.44 -17.16 -10.68
C TYR A 78 6.73 -17.24 -9.18
N TYR A 79 5.71 -17.17 -8.35
CA TYR A 79 5.77 -17.54 -6.93
C TYR A 79 5.74 -19.06 -6.75
N LYS A 80 4.92 -19.74 -7.55
CA LYS A 80 4.91 -21.21 -7.63
C LYS A 80 5.13 -21.61 -9.07
N LEU A 81 6.16 -22.40 -9.29
CA LEU A 81 6.55 -22.85 -10.63
C LEU A 81 5.42 -23.58 -11.35
N PRO A 82 5.24 -23.35 -12.66
CA PRO A 82 4.32 -24.10 -13.48
C PRO A 82 4.84 -25.53 -13.71
N LYS A 83 3.99 -26.43 -14.20
CA LYS A 83 4.38 -27.81 -14.54
C LYS A 83 5.44 -27.85 -15.63
N LEU A 84 5.40 -26.89 -16.58
CA LEU A 84 6.39 -26.76 -17.65
C LEU A 84 7.55 -25.87 -17.16
N SER A 85 8.52 -26.49 -16.47
CA SER A 85 9.67 -25.80 -15.88
C SER A 85 10.88 -26.74 -15.82
N GLU A 86 12.07 -26.18 -15.67
CA GLU A 86 13.31 -26.89 -15.34
C GLU A 86 13.42 -27.00 -13.82
N PRO A 87 13.23 -28.20 -13.24
CA PRO A 87 13.16 -28.35 -11.78
C PRO A 87 14.48 -28.07 -11.05
N GLN A 88 15.63 -28.28 -11.71
CA GLN A 88 16.94 -28.10 -11.08
C GLN A 88 17.32 -26.64 -10.93
N LEU A 89 16.85 -25.80 -11.87
CA LEU A 89 17.11 -24.36 -11.88
C LEU A 89 15.94 -23.54 -11.35
N GLU A 90 14.81 -24.19 -11.08
CA GLU A 90 13.57 -23.55 -10.64
C GLU A 90 13.11 -22.45 -11.61
N LEU A 91 13.27 -22.70 -12.94
CA LEU A 91 12.91 -21.76 -13.99
C LEU A 91 11.79 -22.29 -14.89
N PRO A 92 10.80 -21.47 -15.27
CA PRO A 92 9.78 -21.84 -16.22
C PRO A 92 10.34 -21.83 -17.65
N TYR A 93 9.79 -22.66 -18.55
CA TYR A 93 10.01 -22.50 -19.98
C TYR A 93 9.07 -21.44 -20.53
N TYR A 94 9.61 -20.35 -21.06
CA TYR A 94 8.81 -19.32 -21.74
C TYR A 94 8.46 -19.65 -23.18
N PHE A 95 9.23 -20.52 -23.81
CA PHE A 95 9.00 -20.99 -25.17
C PHE A 95 9.26 -22.50 -25.25
N TYR A 96 8.27 -23.24 -25.64
CA TYR A 96 8.35 -24.68 -25.80
C TYR A 96 7.37 -25.12 -26.88
N ASP A 97 7.79 -26.03 -27.76
CA ASP A 97 6.99 -26.58 -28.87
C ASP A 97 6.31 -25.50 -29.73
N ASN A 98 7.06 -24.45 -30.08
CA ASN A 98 6.61 -23.27 -30.85
C ASN A 98 5.49 -22.44 -30.17
N ILE A 99 5.27 -22.62 -28.87
CA ILE A 99 4.26 -21.90 -28.10
C ILE A 99 4.97 -21.03 -27.05
N SER A 100 4.48 -19.79 -26.89
CA SER A 100 4.91 -18.92 -25.80
C SER A 100 4.09 -19.19 -24.55
N TYR A 101 4.79 -19.38 -23.42
CA TYR A 101 4.24 -19.57 -22.08
C TYR A 101 4.62 -18.40 -21.16
N LEU A 102 5.05 -17.28 -21.73
CA LEU A 102 5.30 -16.08 -20.96
C LEU A 102 4.01 -15.62 -20.26
N LEU A 103 4.10 -15.35 -18.97
CA LEU A 103 3.03 -14.74 -18.18
C LEU A 103 2.59 -13.41 -18.80
N THR A 104 1.29 -13.13 -18.76
CA THR A 104 0.79 -11.77 -18.97
C THR A 104 1.23 -10.87 -17.79
N LYS A 105 1.14 -9.57 -18.00
CA LYS A 105 1.50 -8.60 -16.95
C LYS A 105 0.59 -8.73 -15.72
N GLU A 106 -0.68 -8.97 -15.96
CA GLU A 106 -1.69 -9.21 -14.92
C GLU A 106 -1.41 -10.48 -14.13
N GLU A 107 -0.92 -11.54 -14.80
CA GLU A 107 -0.49 -12.77 -14.12
C GLU A 107 0.77 -12.54 -13.29
N LEU A 108 1.75 -11.78 -13.78
CA LEU A 108 2.93 -11.37 -13.01
C LEU A 108 2.54 -10.58 -11.76
N GLU A 109 1.64 -9.59 -11.90
CA GLU A 109 1.09 -8.81 -10.78
C GLU A 109 0.41 -9.72 -9.75
N LYS A 110 -0.32 -10.74 -10.22
CA LYS A 110 -0.95 -11.74 -9.34
C LYS A 110 0.07 -12.61 -8.61
N GLN A 111 1.18 -13.01 -9.25
CA GLN A 111 2.24 -13.78 -8.59
C GLN A 111 2.88 -12.96 -7.47
N LEU A 112 3.14 -11.66 -7.70
CA LEU A 112 3.63 -10.75 -6.67
C LEU A 112 2.64 -10.60 -5.50
N SER A 113 1.35 -10.45 -5.81
CA SER A 113 0.30 -10.38 -4.79
C SER A 113 0.25 -11.66 -3.95
N ASN A 114 0.31 -12.83 -4.59
CA ASN A 114 0.33 -14.12 -3.90
C ASN A 114 1.54 -14.27 -2.98
N TYR A 115 2.70 -13.73 -3.36
CA TYR A 115 3.87 -13.71 -2.49
C TYR A 115 3.59 -12.93 -1.21
N ILE A 116 3.08 -11.69 -1.34
CA ILE A 116 2.75 -10.85 -0.18
C ILE A 116 1.71 -11.52 0.71
N ASP A 117 0.64 -12.06 0.12
CA ASP A 117 -0.45 -12.69 0.87
C ASP A 117 0.02 -13.87 1.74
N ASN A 118 1.08 -14.58 1.31
CA ASN A 118 1.61 -15.73 2.03
C ASN A 118 2.80 -15.39 2.94
N GLU A 119 3.63 -14.41 2.58
CA GLU A 119 4.91 -14.17 3.27
C GLU A 119 4.86 -12.99 4.27
N LEU A 120 3.95 -12.02 4.11
CA LEU A 120 3.84 -10.86 5.00
C LEU A 120 3.64 -11.25 6.47
N PHE A 121 2.92 -12.33 6.71
CA PHE A 121 2.66 -12.88 8.05
C PHE A 121 3.95 -13.17 8.82
N PHE A 122 5.00 -13.66 8.16
CA PHE A 122 6.28 -13.97 8.81
C PHE A 122 6.98 -12.72 9.33
N CYS A 123 6.94 -11.61 8.57
CA CYS A 123 7.48 -10.33 9.03
C CYS A 123 6.66 -9.77 10.19
N LEU A 124 5.33 -9.82 10.10
CA LEU A 124 4.44 -9.30 11.15
C LEU A 124 4.60 -10.06 12.49
N GLY A 125 5.04 -11.33 12.47
CA GLY A 125 5.33 -12.10 13.68
C GLY A 125 4.18 -12.11 14.68
N ASN A 126 2.94 -12.14 14.18
CA ASN A 126 1.70 -12.07 14.97
C ASN A 126 1.68 -10.88 15.94
N PHE A 127 2.33 -9.75 15.58
CA PHE A 127 2.45 -8.54 16.40
C PHE A 127 3.03 -8.77 17.81
N GLY A 128 3.89 -9.76 17.96
CA GLY A 128 4.43 -10.15 19.27
C GLY A 128 5.15 -9.03 20.02
N ILE A 129 5.78 -8.09 19.31
CA ILE A 129 6.43 -6.93 19.90
C ILE A 129 5.42 -6.01 20.61
N PHE A 130 4.25 -5.77 20.00
CA PHE A 130 3.20 -4.94 20.57
C PHE A 130 2.43 -5.65 21.68
N LYS A 131 2.18 -6.95 21.53
CA LYS A 131 1.52 -7.76 22.59
C LYS A 131 2.32 -7.75 23.89
N ARG A 132 3.66 -7.77 23.84
CA ARG A 132 4.50 -7.62 25.04
C ARG A 132 4.43 -6.24 25.67
N GLN A 133 4.02 -5.22 24.93
CA GLN A 133 3.81 -3.85 25.43
C GLN A 133 2.39 -3.63 25.96
N GLY A 134 1.55 -4.68 26.02
CA GLY A 134 0.20 -4.62 26.54
C GLY A 134 -0.88 -4.30 25.52
N TYR A 135 -0.55 -4.27 24.23
CA TYR A 135 -1.54 -4.12 23.15
C TYR A 135 -2.26 -5.45 22.91
N ASN A 136 -3.56 -5.39 22.73
CA ASN A 136 -4.33 -6.51 22.21
C ASN A 136 -4.57 -6.28 20.72
N ILE A 137 -3.92 -7.08 19.86
CA ILE A 137 -4.02 -6.95 18.42
C ILE A 137 -4.65 -8.21 17.83
N LYS A 138 -5.72 -8.01 17.05
CA LYS A 138 -6.33 -9.01 16.20
C LYS A 138 -6.09 -8.68 14.75
N GLN A 139 -5.70 -9.66 13.97
CA GLN A 139 -5.38 -9.57 12.56
C GLN A 139 -6.36 -10.43 11.77
N GLY A 140 -6.86 -9.90 10.64
CA GLY A 140 -7.61 -10.63 9.63
C GLY A 140 -6.72 -11.20 8.53
N ASP A 141 -7.37 -11.64 7.45
CA ASP A 141 -6.68 -12.18 6.27
C ASP A 141 -6.04 -11.08 5.43
N VAL A 142 -4.92 -11.40 4.80
CA VAL A 142 -4.20 -10.51 3.88
C VAL A 142 -4.78 -10.67 2.47
N SER A 143 -5.03 -9.56 1.80
CA SER A 143 -5.41 -9.54 0.39
C SER A 143 -4.71 -8.40 -0.32
N THR A 144 -3.87 -8.70 -1.30
CA THR A 144 -2.99 -7.76 -1.97
C THR A 144 -3.40 -7.52 -3.41
N ILE A 145 -3.31 -6.26 -3.84
CA ILE A 145 -3.37 -5.85 -5.23
C ILE A 145 -2.01 -5.25 -5.59
N THR A 146 -1.37 -5.81 -6.61
CA THR A 146 -0.08 -5.33 -7.11
C THR A 146 -0.24 -4.63 -8.45
N LYS A 147 0.54 -3.55 -8.66
CA LYS A 147 0.65 -2.87 -9.95
C LYS A 147 2.12 -2.67 -10.32
N VAL A 148 2.49 -3.23 -11.48
CA VAL A 148 3.84 -3.11 -12.05
C VAL A 148 3.83 -2.02 -13.11
N THR A 149 4.69 -1.02 -12.91
CA THR A 149 4.96 0.02 -13.90
C THR A 149 6.40 -0.09 -14.38
N GLU A 150 6.82 0.72 -15.33
CA GLU A 150 8.16 0.67 -15.90
C GLU A 150 9.28 0.73 -14.83
N ASN A 151 9.12 1.60 -13.82
CA ASN A 151 10.18 1.91 -12.85
C ASN A 151 9.79 1.65 -11.39
N LYS A 152 8.64 1.09 -11.12
CA LYS A 152 8.19 0.78 -9.76
C LYS A 152 7.12 -0.31 -9.71
N VAL A 153 7.08 -0.97 -8.57
CA VAL A 153 6.02 -1.89 -8.19
C VAL A 153 5.28 -1.30 -6.98
N LYS A 154 3.96 -1.18 -7.10
CA LYS A 154 3.08 -0.71 -6.02
C LYS A 154 2.31 -1.90 -5.46
N PHE A 155 2.30 -2.02 -4.14
CA PHE A 155 1.48 -2.97 -3.39
C PHE A 155 0.42 -2.22 -2.60
N GLU A 156 -0.82 -2.63 -2.74
CA GLU A 156 -1.97 -2.18 -1.95
C GLU A 156 -2.52 -3.39 -1.21
N VAL A 157 -2.47 -3.36 0.10
CA VAL A 157 -2.82 -4.48 0.97
C VAL A 157 -4.03 -4.12 1.80
N ASN A 158 -5.07 -4.95 1.69
CA ASN A 158 -6.17 -4.97 2.64
C ASN A 158 -5.85 -6.01 3.72
N LEU A 159 -5.63 -5.53 4.94
CA LEU A 159 -5.34 -6.33 6.12
C LEU A 159 -6.08 -5.72 7.31
N PRO A 160 -7.25 -6.26 7.69
CA PRO A 160 -7.95 -5.78 8.87
C PRO A 160 -7.12 -6.01 10.14
N VAL A 161 -6.77 -4.94 10.85
CA VAL A 161 -6.02 -4.98 12.11
C VAL A 161 -6.78 -4.18 13.16
N GLU A 162 -7.31 -4.88 14.16
CA GLU A 162 -7.91 -4.26 15.34
C GLU A 162 -6.86 -4.10 16.43
N VAL A 163 -6.66 -2.88 16.90
CA VAL A 163 -5.69 -2.54 17.95
C VAL A 163 -6.46 -2.04 19.16
N ALA A 164 -6.42 -2.78 20.27
CA ALA A 164 -6.98 -2.36 21.55
C ALA A 164 -5.85 -2.06 22.54
N GLY A 165 -5.89 -0.86 23.11
CA GLY A 165 -4.98 -0.40 24.17
C GLY A 165 -5.77 0.33 25.25
N GLY A 166 -5.77 -0.20 26.48
CA GLY A 166 -6.60 0.36 27.56
C GLY A 166 -8.09 0.29 27.24
N THR A 167 -8.75 1.45 27.19
CA THR A 167 -10.18 1.59 26.85
C THR A 167 -10.43 1.91 25.37
N THR A 168 -9.36 2.06 24.56
CA THR A 168 -9.44 2.52 23.18
C THR A 168 -9.33 1.37 22.21
N LEU A 169 -10.18 1.37 21.18
CA LEU A 169 -10.17 0.44 20.04
C LEU A 169 -9.95 1.23 18.75
N SER A 170 -8.97 0.81 17.95
CA SER A 170 -8.70 1.38 16.62
C SER A 170 -8.71 0.27 15.58
N SER A 171 -9.20 0.55 14.38
CA SER A 171 -9.16 -0.34 13.22
C SER A 171 -8.29 0.26 12.13
N LEU A 172 -7.47 -0.58 11.52
CA LEU A 172 -6.62 -0.27 10.36
C LEU A 172 -6.89 -1.34 9.32
N ASP A 173 -7.20 -0.95 8.09
CA ASP A 173 -7.62 -1.92 7.09
C ASP A 173 -6.77 -1.88 5.82
N SER A 174 -6.15 -0.73 5.50
CA SER A 174 -5.47 -0.52 4.23
C SER A 174 -4.05 -0.03 4.43
N PHE A 175 -3.11 -0.68 3.76
CA PHE A 175 -1.69 -0.36 3.76
C PHE A 175 -1.17 -0.34 2.35
N SER A 176 -0.16 0.49 2.07
CA SER A 176 0.43 0.51 0.74
C SER A 176 1.90 0.88 0.77
N THR A 177 2.65 0.34 -0.17
CA THR A 177 4.03 0.73 -0.43
C THR A 177 4.30 0.82 -1.93
N SER A 178 5.35 1.54 -2.30
CA SER A 178 5.79 1.67 -3.69
C SER A 178 7.30 1.56 -3.75
N ILE A 179 7.77 0.48 -4.36
CA ILE A 179 9.19 0.12 -4.42
C ILE A 179 9.74 0.43 -5.81
N SER A 180 10.86 1.14 -5.85
CA SER A 180 11.57 1.39 -7.11
C SER A 180 12.14 0.08 -7.65
N SER A 181 11.75 -0.29 -8.86
CA SER A 181 12.17 -1.54 -9.49
C SER A 181 12.09 -1.44 -11.00
N ARG A 182 12.98 -2.10 -11.67
CA ARG A 182 13.01 -2.22 -13.15
C ARG A 182 12.28 -3.47 -13.66
N LEU A 183 11.52 -4.14 -12.81
CA LEU A 183 10.80 -5.37 -13.17
C LEU A 183 9.90 -5.16 -14.40
N GLY A 184 9.18 -4.03 -14.47
CA GLY A 184 8.36 -3.70 -15.64
C GLY A 184 9.17 -3.53 -16.91
N THR A 185 10.31 -2.83 -16.85
CA THR A 185 11.23 -2.68 -17.97
C THR A 185 11.77 -4.04 -18.45
N ILE A 186 12.12 -4.92 -17.52
CA ILE A 186 12.60 -6.28 -17.81
C ILE A 186 11.48 -7.10 -18.47
N TYR A 187 10.28 -7.08 -17.90
CA TYR A 187 9.12 -7.76 -18.46
C TYR A 187 8.83 -7.34 -19.91
N ASP A 188 8.81 -6.03 -20.18
CA ASP A 188 8.57 -5.49 -21.54
C ASP A 188 9.65 -5.95 -22.53
N MET A 189 10.89 -6.11 -22.07
CA MET A 189 11.98 -6.62 -22.90
C MET A 189 11.80 -8.11 -23.19
N VAL A 190 11.46 -8.90 -22.17
CA VAL A 190 11.21 -10.35 -22.32
C VAL A 190 10.01 -10.59 -23.23
N GLN A 191 8.93 -9.80 -23.09
CA GLN A 191 7.76 -9.89 -23.97
C GLN A 191 8.12 -9.67 -25.44
N LYS A 192 8.96 -8.67 -25.73
CA LYS A 192 9.46 -8.44 -27.11
C LYS A 192 10.28 -9.61 -27.63
N LEU A 193 11.15 -10.16 -26.78
CA LEU A 193 11.96 -11.31 -27.13
C LEU A 193 11.09 -12.53 -27.48
N MET A 194 10.05 -12.79 -26.66
CA MET A 194 9.12 -13.90 -26.93
C MET A 194 8.31 -13.69 -28.20
N ASN A 195 7.91 -12.46 -28.50
CA ASN A 195 7.24 -12.15 -29.76
C ASN A 195 8.13 -12.44 -30.98
N GLU A 196 9.41 -12.07 -30.93
CA GLU A 196 10.39 -12.42 -31.98
C GLU A 196 10.59 -13.94 -32.08
N GLN A 197 10.68 -14.63 -30.93
CA GLN A 197 10.87 -16.08 -30.89
C GLN A 197 9.69 -16.85 -31.51
N VAL A 198 8.46 -16.39 -31.27
CA VAL A 198 7.25 -16.99 -31.88
C VAL A 198 7.25 -16.80 -33.40
N GLN A 199 7.71 -15.66 -33.91
CA GLN A 199 7.80 -15.39 -35.35
C GLN A 199 8.94 -16.16 -36.02
N ASN A 200 10.03 -16.41 -35.31
CA ASN A 200 11.25 -17.05 -35.80
C ASN A 200 11.66 -18.22 -34.88
N PRO A 201 10.88 -19.32 -34.84
CA PRO A 201 11.07 -20.38 -33.83
C PRO A 201 12.38 -21.15 -33.99
N GLY A 202 13.00 -21.12 -35.16
CA GLY A 202 14.26 -21.83 -35.45
C GLY A 202 15.53 -21.08 -35.06
N SER A 203 15.44 -19.87 -34.51
CA SER A 203 16.61 -19.05 -34.18
C SER A 203 16.33 -18.14 -32.97
N ILE A 204 17.36 -17.95 -32.14
CA ILE A 204 17.30 -16.97 -31.03
C ILE A 204 17.94 -15.67 -31.50
N CYS A 205 17.23 -14.54 -31.35
CA CYS A 205 17.76 -13.23 -31.67
C CYS A 205 18.75 -12.72 -30.59
N VAL A 206 19.97 -13.26 -30.59
CA VAL A 206 21.03 -12.83 -29.65
C VAL A 206 21.34 -11.36 -29.79
N GLY A 207 21.40 -10.84 -31.01
CA GLY A 207 21.59 -9.41 -31.27
C GLY A 207 20.48 -8.53 -30.69
N CYS A 208 19.22 -9.00 -30.69
CA CYS A 208 18.11 -8.29 -30.08
C CYS A 208 18.31 -8.14 -28.56
N ILE A 209 18.68 -9.22 -27.89
CA ILE A 209 18.93 -9.22 -26.42
C ILE A 209 19.97 -8.17 -26.05
N THR A 210 21.10 -8.19 -26.76
CA THR A 210 22.20 -7.25 -26.51
C THR A 210 21.80 -5.80 -26.78
N ILE A 211 21.21 -5.50 -27.95
CA ILE A 211 20.85 -4.15 -28.35
C ILE A 211 19.76 -3.57 -27.43
N TRP A 212 18.75 -4.37 -27.12
CA TRP A 212 17.65 -3.93 -26.25
C TRP A 212 18.08 -3.78 -24.81
N GLY A 213 19.02 -4.63 -24.32
CA GLY A 213 19.64 -4.52 -23.01
C GLY A 213 20.41 -3.20 -22.88
N ILE A 214 21.31 -2.91 -23.81
CA ILE A 214 22.09 -1.67 -23.82
C ILE A 214 21.18 -0.43 -23.86
N LYS A 215 20.17 -0.41 -24.73
CA LYS A 215 19.24 0.72 -24.83
C LYS A 215 18.45 1.00 -23.55
N ARG A 216 18.28 0.00 -22.70
CA ARG A 216 17.55 0.09 -21.44
C ARG A 216 18.45 0.07 -20.20
N ASP A 217 19.77 0.11 -20.41
CA ASP A 217 20.75 0.00 -19.34
C ASP A 217 20.49 -1.26 -18.47
N LEU A 218 20.25 -2.40 -19.15
CA LEU A 218 20.12 -3.72 -18.56
C LEU A 218 21.31 -4.57 -18.92
N ARG A 219 21.90 -5.22 -17.91
CA ARG A 219 22.91 -6.26 -18.15
C ARG A 219 22.18 -7.55 -18.51
N THR A 220 22.63 -8.18 -19.60
CA THR A 220 22.08 -9.47 -20.07
C THR A 220 23.20 -10.50 -20.11
N GLU A 221 22.92 -11.68 -19.61
CA GLU A 221 23.83 -12.84 -19.63
C GLU A 221 23.08 -14.02 -20.24
N MET A 222 23.81 -14.88 -20.95
CA MET A 222 23.26 -16.10 -21.54
C MET A 222 24.04 -17.29 -21.03
N TYR A 223 23.31 -18.29 -20.60
CA TYR A 223 23.86 -19.56 -20.15
C TYR A 223 23.31 -20.68 -21.05
N TYR A 224 24.17 -21.63 -21.37
CA TYR A 224 23.76 -22.87 -22.04
C TYR A 224 23.59 -23.93 -20.96
N LEU A 225 22.48 -24.63 -21.01
CA LEU A 225 22.15 -25.74 -20.10
C LEU A 225 22.48 -27.07 -20.75
#